data_470e24a5594f30a0aed7c284be0cebec
#
_entry.id   470e24a5594f30a0aed7c284be0cebec
#
_cell.length_a   1.000
_cell.length_b   1.000
_cell.length_c   1.000
_cell.angle_alpha   90.00
_cell.angle_beta   90.00
_cell.angle_gamma   90.00
#
_symmetry.space_group_name_H-M   'P 1'
#
loop_
_entity.id
_entity.type
_entity.pdbx_description
1 polymer ?
#
loop_
_entity_poly.entity_id
_entity_poly.type
_entity_poly.pdbx_seq_one_letter_code
_entity_poly.pdbx_strand_id
1 'polypeptide(L)'
;MIINVKEVLGDKINIEDAIILRDIIKSSINEGITLDFSGVENIPSTFLTCLFGDIINQSGREMIFNNINVKNLSNYNDYSRVVLGTAFIS
;
A
#
# COMPACT_ATOMS: atom_id res chain seq x y z
N MET A 1 -1.74 -1.28 14.45
CA MET A 1 -2.55 -2.28 13.73
C MET A 1 -1.73 -2.96 12.66
N ILE A 2 -1.75 -4.28 12.60
CA ILE A 2 -1.04 -5.03 11.55
C ILE A 2 -2.08 -5.67 10.64
N ILE A 3 -1.94 -5.43 9.34
CA ILE A 3 -2.81 -6.04 8.34
C ILE A 3 -2.00 -7.06 7.55
N ASN A 4 -2.38 -8.33 7.65
CA ASN A 4 -1.78 -9.36 6.82
C ASN A 4 -2.54 -9.40 5.48
N VAL A 5 -1.88 -8.91 4.45
CA VAL A 5 -2.52 -8.71 3.14
C VAL A 5 -3.01 -10.03 2.55
N LYS A 6 -2.22 -11.09 2.69
CA LYS A 6 -2.60 -12.40 2.17
C LYS A 6 -3.86 -12.94 2.85
N GLU A 7 -4.00 -12.74 4.14
CA GLU A 7 -5.19 -13.19 4.86
C GLU A 7 -6.43 -12.42 4.47
N VAL A 8 -6.26 -11.13 4.15
CA VAL A 8 -7.38 -10.27 3.78
C VAL A 8 -7.81 -10.50 2.33
N LEU A 9 -6.85 -10.58 1.42
CA LEU A 9 -7.11 -10.59 -0.02
C LEU A 9 -6.92 -11.94 -0.70
N GLY A 10 -6.22 -12.88 -0.06
CA GLY A 10 -5.92 -14.18 -0.64
C GLY A 10 -4.60 -14.18 -1.41
N ASP A 11 -4.32 -15.30 -2.09
CA ASP A 11 -3.05 -15.50 -2.78
C ASP A 11 -2.93 -14.70 -4.07
N LYS A 12 -4.03 -14.44 -4.72
CA LYS A 12 -4.06 -13.70 -5.97
C LYS A 12 -4.66 -12.32 -5.72
N ILE A 13 -3.88 -11.31 -6.05
CA ILE A 13 -4.29 -9.93 -5.83
C ILE A 13 -4.69 -9.31 -7.16
N ASN A 14 -5.91 -8.84 -7.24
CA ASN A 14 -6.46 -8.14 -8.39
C ASN A 14 -6.48 -6.64 -8.10
N ILE A 15 -6.55 -5.83 -9.15
CA ILE A 15 -6.62 -4.37 -8.99
C ILE A 15 -7.82 -3.96 -8.13
N GLU A 16 -8.92 -4.67 -8.26
CA GLU A 16 -10.14 -4.41 -7.48
C GLU A 16 -9.92 -4.57 -5.97
N ASP A 17 -8.99 -5.43 -5.59
CA ASP A 17 -8.67 -5.65 -4.18
C ASP A 17 -8.02 -4.42 -3.54
N ALA A 18 -7.46 -3.54 -4.36
CA ALA A 18 -6.90 -2.29 -3.86
C ALA A 18 -7.96 -1.42 -3.19
N ILE A 19 -9.18 -1.45 -3.71
CA ILE A 19 -10.29 -0.69 -3.14
C ILE A 19 -10.63 -1.21 -1.74
N ILE A 20 -10.67 -2.52 -1.59
CA ILE A 20 -10.97 -3.16 -0.30
C ILE A 20 -9.90 -2.79 0.72
N LEU A 21 -8.64 -2.98 0.36
CA LEU A 21 -7.53 -2.69 1.26
C LEU A 21 -7.43 -1.20 1.59
N ARG A 22 -7.69 -0.35 0.59
CA ARG A 22 -7.70 1.10 0.80
C ARG A 22 -8.72 1.51 1.84
N ASP A 23 -9.92 0.95 1.78
CA ASP A 23 -10.97 1.28 2.74
C ASP A 23 -10.59 0.86 4.16
N ILE A 24 -9.95 -0.30 4.30
CA ILE A 24 -9.44 -0.76 5.60
C ILE A 24 -8.38 0.21 6.12
N ILE A 25 -7.45 0.60 5.27
CA ILE A 25 -6.39 1.53 5.64
C ILE A 25 -6.97 2.87 6.08
N LYS A 26 -7.89 3.43 5.31
CA LYS A 26 -8.48 4.73 5.63
C LYS A 26 -9.19 4.73 6.97
N SER A 27 -9.81 3.63 7.34
CA SER A 27 -10.55 3.55 8.60
C SER A 27 -9.64 3.56 9.82
N SER A 28 -8.36 3.22 9.65
CA SER A 28 -7.42 3.07 10.77
C SER A 28 -6.13 3.86 10.60
N ILE A 29 -6.04 4.73 9.59
CA ILE A 29 -4.78 5.39 9.23
C ILE A 29 -4.21 6.24 10.36
N ASN A 30 -5.06 6.84 11.17
CA ASN A 30 -4.63 7.69 12.29
C ASN A 30 -4.02 6.89 13.43
N GLU A 31 -4.25 5.59 13.49
CA GLU A 31 -3.74 4.72 14.54
C GLU A 31 -2.39 4.10 14.20
N GLY A 32 -1.95 4.28 12.97
CA GLY A 32 -0.74 3.63 12.48
C GLY A 32 -1.03 2.21 12.00
N ILE A 33 -0.54 1.89 10.82
CA ILE A 33 -0.81 0.61 10.17
C ILE A 33 0.49 0.00 9.66
N THR A 34 0.66 -1.30 9.88
CA THR A 34 1.69 -2.08 9.23
C THR A 34 1.02 -3.01 8.22
N LEU A 35 1.39 -2.87 6.96
CA LEU A 35 0.95 -3.77 5.89
C LEU A 35 2.00 -4.85 5.71
N ASP A 36 1.62 -6.08 5.99
CA ASP A 36 2.52 -7.22 5.85
C ASP A 36 2.15 -8.01 4.61
N PHE A 37 3.06 -8.02 3.63
CA PHE A 37 2.88 -8.72 2.36
C PHE A 37 3.52 -10.11 2.35
N SER A 38 3.81 -10.69 3.50
CA SER A 38 4.40 -12.03 3.58
C SER A 38 3.58 -13.04 2.80
N GLY A 39 4.26 -13.83 1.97
CA GLY A 39 3.61 -14.87 1.19
C GLY A 39 2.88 -14.38 -0.05
N VAL A 40 2.87 -13.08 -0.28
CA VAL A 40 2.28 -12.51 -1.50
C VAL A 40 3.40 -12.17 -2.45
N GLU A 41 3.33 -12.76 -3.64
CA GLU A 41 4.31 -12.51 -4.69
C GLU A 41 3.62 -11.81 -5.86
N ASN A 42 4.41 -11.15 -6.69
CA ASN A 42 3.94 -10.56 -7.96
C ASN A 42 2.78 -9.58 -7.78
N ILE A 43 2.94 -8.63 -6.89
CA ILE A 43 1.96 -7.57 -6.72
C ILE A 43 2.07 -6.62 -7.92
N PRO A 44 1.00 -6.41 -8.70
CA PRO A 44 1.07 -5.49 -9.82
C PRO A 44 1.34 -4.06 -9.37
N SER A 45 2.16 -3.34 -10.14
CA SER A 45 2.41 -1.92 -9.83
C SER A 45 1.12 -1.10 -9.90
N THR A 46 0.19 -1.50 -10.77
CA THR A 46 -1.13 -0.85 -10.85
C THR A 46 -1.93 -0.99 -9.56
N PHE A 47 -1.78 -2.13 -8.86
CA PHE A 47 -2.39 -2.31 -7.55
C PHE A 47 -1.86 -1.28 -6.56
N LEU A 48 -0.55 -1.11 -6.51
CA LEU A 48 0.09 -0.15 -5.62
C LEU A 48 -0.32 1.29 -5.96
N THR A 49 -0.41 1.61 -7.25
CA THR A 49 -0.85 2.91 -7.69
C THR A 49 -2.29 3.20 -7.28
N CYS A 50 -3.17 2.23 -7.45
CA CYS A 50 -4.57 2.39 -7.04
C CYS A 50 -4.71 2.51 -5.53
N LEU A 51 -3.94 1.70 -4.80
CA LEU A 51 -4.02 1.67 -3.34
C LEU A 51 -3.52 2.97 -2.71
N PHE A 52 -2.31 3.36 -3.06
CA PHE A 52 -1.66 4.52 -2.42
C PHE A 52 -1.96 5.84 -3.12
N GLY A 53 -2.22 5.80 -4.42
CA GLY A 53 -2.48 7.02 -5.17
C GLY A 53 -3.68 7.80 -4.65
N ASP A 54 -4.75 7.11 -4.30
CA ASP A 54 -5.93 7.74 -3.76
C ASP A 54 -5.66 8.36 -2.38
N ILE A 55 -4.91 7.64 -1.55
CA ILE A 55 -4.54 8.13 -0.22
C ILE A 55 -3.65 9.38 -0.35
N ILE A 56 -2.72 9.36 -1.30
CA ILE A 56 -1.85 10.50 -1.56
C ILE A 56 -2.67 11.72 -2.00
N ASN A 57 -3.63 11.52 -2.88
CA ASN A 57 -4.47 12.60 -3.37
C ASN A 57 -5.34 13.23 -2.29
N GLN A 58 -5.81 12.42 -1.36
CA GLN A 58 -6.69 12.90 -0.29
C GLN A 58 -5.96 13.40 0.93
N SER A 59 -4.85 12.76 1.29
CA SER A 59 -4.18 13.01 2.57
C SER A 59 -2.71 13.39 2.44
N GLY A 60 -2.15 13.27 1.25
CA GLY A 60 -0.74 13.58 1.01
C GLY A 60 0.20 12.43 1.33
N ARG A 61 1.42 12.51 0.78
CA ARG A 61 2.45 11.48 0.96
C ARG A 61 2.92 11.35 2.40
N GLU A 62 2.94 12.44 3.12
CA GLU A 62 3.39 12.43 4.52
C GLU A 62 2.52 11.54 5.40
N MET A 63 1.22 11.47 5.11
CA MET A 63 0.32 10.60 5.85
C MET A 63 0.76 9.14 5.72
N ILE A 64 1.21 8.73 4.55
CA ILE A 64 1.71 7.37 4.33
C ILE A 64 3.00 7.16 5.12
N PHE A 65 3.97 8.06 5.00
CA PHE A 65 5.24 7.92 5.69
C PHE A 65 5.09 7.86 7.21
N ASN A 66 4.19 8.65 7.75
CA ASN A 66 4.03 8.75 9.19
C ASN A 66 3.14 7.65 9.79
N ASN A 67 2.26 7.07 8.99
CA ASN A 67 1.22 6.20 9.53
C ASN A 67 1.21 4.79 8.93
N ILE A 68 1.89 4.56 7.82
CA ILE A 68 1.88 3.25 7.17
C ILE A 68 3.30 2.71 7.06
N ASN A 69 3.50 1.52 7.61
CA ASN A 69 4.74 0.77 7.47
C ASN A 69 4.47 -0.44 6.59
N VAL A 70 5.33 -0.66 5.60
CA VAL A 70 5.18 -1.78 4.67
C VAL A 70 6.29 -2.79 4.91
N LYS A 71 5.92 -4.06 5.08
CA LYS A 71 6.85 -5.16 5.33
C LYS A 71 6.72 -6.23 4.27
N ASN A 72 7.84 -6.86 3.95
CA ASN A 72 7.90 -8.06 3.11
C ASN A 72 7.30 -7.88 1.72
N LEU A 73 7.39 -6.69 1.19
CA LEU A 73 6.93 -6.39 -0.15
C LEU A 73 8.03 -6.73 -1.15
N SER A 74 7.74 -7.67 -2.07
CA SER A 74 8.75 -8.16 -3.02
C SER A 74 9.15 -7.11 -4.05
N ASN A 75 8.22 -6.28 -4.49
CA ASN A 75 8.51 -5.21 -5.46
C ASN A 75 8.53 -3.84 -4.79
N TYR A 76 9.37 -3.72 -3.79
CA TYR A 76 9.50 -2.49 -3.01
C TYR A 76 9.85 -1.26 -3.87
N ASN A 77 10.59 -1.47 -4.96
CA ASN A 77 10.93 -0.37 -5.86
C ASN A 77 9.69 0.27 -6.50
N ASP A 78 8.71 -0.54 -6.85
CA ASP A 78 7.46 -0.03 -7.41
C ASP A 78 6.68 0.76 -6.36
N TYR A 79 6.65 0.25 -5.13
CA TYR A 79 6.06 0.97 -4.02
C TYR A 79 6.74 2.34 -3.81
N SER A 80 8.06 2.36 -3.82
CA SER A 80 8.81 3.60 -3.65
C SER A 80 8.49 4.62 -4.74
N ARG A 81 8.36 4.17 -5.98
CA ARG A 81 7.99 5.07 -7.08
C ARG A 81 6.61 5.68 -6.90
N VAL A 82 5.67 4.89 -6.45
CA VAL A 82 4.30 5.37 -6.24
C VAL A 82 4.25 6.36 -5.07
N VAL A 83 4.84 6.00 -3.95
CA VAL A 83 4.74 6.78 -2.72
C VAL A 83 5.67 7.98 -2.73
N LEU A 84 6.92 7.78 -3.16
CA LEU A 84 7.90 8.86 -3.20
C LEU A 84 7.76 9.75 -4.44
N GLY A 85 7.23 9.16 -5.52
CA GLY A 85 7.09 9.86 -6.77
C GLY A 85 8.38 9.93 -7.57
N THR A 86 8.26 10.13 -8.87
CA THR A 86 9.41 10.19 -9.76
C THR A 86 10.25 11.44 -9.58
N ALA A 87 9.67 12.48 -8.99
CA ALA A 87 10.37 13.74 -8.76
C ALA A 87 11.59 13.59 -7.86
N PHE A 88 11.60 12.56 -7.03
CA PHE A 88 12.71 12.32 -6.14
C PHE A 88 13.89 11.61 -6.80
N ILE A 89 13.71 11.14 -8.00
CA ILE A 89 14.73 10.38 -8.70
C ILE A 89 15.63 11.30 -9.52
N SER A 90 15.11 12.41 -9.91
CA SER A 90 15.85 13.39 -10.71
C SER A 90 16.88 14.15 -9.91
#